data_63ca39454355594c92f46c83bd3d9127
#
_entry.id   63ca39454355594c92f46c83bd3d9127
#
_cell.length_a   1.000
_cell.length_b   1.000
_cell.length_c   1.000
_cell.angle_alpha   90.00
_cell.angle_beta   90.00
_cell.angle_gamma   90.00
#
_symmetry.space_group_name_H-M   'P 1'
#
loop_
_entity.id
_entity.type
_entity.pdbx_description
1 polymer ?
#
loop_
_entity_poly.entity_id
_entity_poly.type
_entity_poly.pdbx_seq_one_letter_code
_entity_poly.pdbx_strand_id
1 'polypeptide(L)'
;EARLLEGVESSFAELADMKRIAIDIPIGYGPREADARARDVVGGSSVFSIPEKERFEVPFAEGGGISAQAHALADRIRHVTALAAADKRFREVHPEVCFTAMNDMKRLKFRKKSAGGAFERLGLLRKHGINIDPGTLGAAATIPLDDLLDAAACAWTASRRDAVSLPAPPEIRDGQPVAIWY
;
A
#
# COMPACT_ATOMS: atom_id res chain seq x y z
N GLU A 1 -11.88 12.52 -5.43
CA GLU A 1 -11.84 12.28 -6.86
C GLU A 1 -10.93 11.09 -7.14
N ALA A 2 -11.37 10.13 -7.98
CA ALA A 2 -10.57 9.01 -8.45
C ALA A 2 -10.11 9.31 -9.87
N ARG A 3 -8.83 9.10 -10.15
CA ARG A 3 -8.25 9.25 -11.50
C ARG A 3 -7.41 8.04 -11.84
N LEU A 4 -7.50 7.58 -13.07
CA LEU A 4 -6.57 6.63 -13.65
C LEU A 4 -5.42 7.42 -14.27
N LEU A 5 -4.20 7.19 -13.78
CA LEU A 5 -2.99 7.83 -14.27
C LEU A 5 -2.11 6.79 -14.99
N GLU A 6 -1.63 7.15 -16.17
CA GLU A 6 -0.75 6.30 -16.95
C GLU A 6 0.72 6.60 -16.59
N GLY A 7 1.31 5.71 -15.79
CA GLY A 7 2.70 5.80 -15.37
C GLY A 7 2.95 6.65 -14.13
N VAL A 8 4.06 6.34 -13.47
CA VAL A 8 4.42 6.96 -12.18
C VAL A 8 4.89 8.40 -12.38
N GLU A 9 5.64 8.70 -13.44
CA GLU A 9 6.21 10.03 -13.68
C GLU A 9 5.18 11.10 -13.99
N SER A 10 4.15 10.77 -14.80
CA SER A 10 3.05 11.69 -15.08
C SER A 10 2.19 11.97 -13.83
N SER A 11 2.14 11.01 -12.91
CA SER A 11 1.39 11.14 -11.66
C SER A 11 2.02 12.16 -10.70
N PHE A 12 3.34 12.38 -10.75
CA PHE A 12 4.02 13.27 -9.81
C PHE A 12 3.69 14.74 -10.04
N ALA A 13 3.48 15.16 -11.27
CA ALA A 13 3.08 16.55 -11.57
C ALA A 13 1.72 16.86 -10.91
N GLU A 14 0.79 15.90 -10.92
CA GLU A 14 -0.53 16.04 -10.27
C GLU A 14 -0.48 15.93 -8.74
N LEU A 15 0.57 15.33 -8.19
CA LEU A 15 0.78 15.16 -6.75
C LEU A 15 1.64 16.28 -6.13
N ALA A 16 2.04 17.29 -6.91
CA ALA A 16 2.94 18.35 -6.45
C ALA A 16 2.45 19.06 -5.18
N ASP A 17 1.15 19.34 -5.10
CA ASP A 17 0.53 20.05 -3.98
C ASP A 17 0.12 19.13 -2.80
N MET A 18 0.29 17.83 -2.93
CA MET A 18 -0.10 16.88 -1.90
C MET A 18 0.92 16.90 -0.74
N LYS A 19 0.42 16.99 0.50
CA LYS A 19 1.26 16.98 1.70
C LYS A 19 1.79 15.59 2.06
N ARG A 20 1.11 14.54 1.64
CA ARG A 20 1.44 13.12 1.85
C ARG A 20 1.03 12.32 0.63
N ILE A 21 1.84 11.35 0.28
CA ILE A 21 1.61 10.42 -0.82
C ILE A 21 1.65 9.01 -0.25
N ALA A 22 0.50 8.37 -0.17
CA ALA A 22 0.38 6.99 0.28
C ALA A 22 0.41 6.04 -0.91
N ILE A 23 1.21 5.00 -0.83
CA ILE A 23 1.41 4.05 -1.92
C ILE A 23 1.39 2.61 -1.41
N ASP A 24 0.66 1.74 -2.10
CA ASP A 24 0.61 0.28 -1.83
C ASP A 24 1.76 -0.44 -2.56
N ILE A 25 2.97 0.06 -2.34
CA ILE A 25 4.22 -0.56 -2.81
C ILE A 25 5.22 -0.47 -1.67
N PRO A 26 5.93 -1.57 -1.35
CA PRO A 26 6.96 -1.55 -0.31
C PRO A 26 8.06 -0.54 -0.58
N ILE A 27 8.51 0.15 0.48
CA ILE A 27 9.61 1.09 0.46
C ILE A 27 10.80 0.50 1.23
N GLY A 28 11.91 0.31 0.54
CA GLY A 28 13.12 -0.29 1.11
C GLY A 28 13.26 -1.78 0.80
N TYR A 29 14.35 -2.36 1.31
CA TYR A 29 14.78 -3.73 1.04
C TYR A 29 15.08 -4.48 2.33
N GLY A 30 15.21 -5.81 2.21
CA GLY A 30 15.56 -6.71 3.30
C GLY A 30 14.44 -6.98 4.29
N PRO A 31 14.67 -7.88 5.25
CA PRO A 31 13.72 -8.18 6.30
C PRO A 31 13.37 -6.92 7.10
N ARG A 32 12.08 -6.57 7.17
CA ARG A 32 11.60 -5.36 7.84
C ARG A 32 10.69 -5.72 9.00
N GLU A 33 10.81 -4.98 10.10
CA GLU A 33 9.87 -5.10 11.23
C GLU A 33 8.43 -4.74 10.80
N ALA A 34 8.29 -3.80 9.87
CA ALA A 34 7.01 -3.40 9.28
C ALA A 34 6.20 -4.61 8.76
N ASP A 35 6.84 -5.52 8.01
CA ASP A 35 6.19 -6.71 7.45
C ASP A 35 5.76 -7.68 8.55
N ALA A 36 6.58 -7.86 9.58
CA ALA A 36 6.24 -8.72 10.71
C ALA A 36 5.02 -8.18 11.47
N ARG A 37 5.04 -6.88 11.80
CA ARG A 37 3.91 -6.22 12.48
C ARG A 37 2.63 -6.22 11.65
N ALA A 38 2.74 -6.00 10.34
CA ALA A 38 1.57 -6.06 9.45
C ALA A 38 0.96 -7.47 9.42
N ARG A 39 1.80 -8.54 9.42
CA ARG A 39 1.31 -9.94 9.49
C ARG A 39 0.55 -10.21 10.80
N ASP A 40 1.00 -9.66 11.91
CA ASP A 40 0.29 -9.78 13.20
C ASP A 40 -1.11 -9.17 13.11
N VAL A 41 -1.26 -8.06 12.38
CA VAL A 41 -2.52 -7.35 12.21
C VAL A 41 -3.45 -8.07 11.25
N VAL A 42 -2.99 -8.37 10.03
CA VAL A 42 -3.89 -8.85 8.95
C VAL A 42 -3.83 -10.36 8.71
N GLY A 43 -2.83 -11.05 9.21
CA GLY A 43 -2.57 -12.47 8.97
C GLY A 43 -1.48 -12.71 7.93
N GLY A 44 -0.80 -13.84 8.09
CA GLY A 44 0.45 -14.13 7.38
C GLY A 44 0.37 -14.22 5.85
N SER A 45 -0.79 -14.54 5.27
CA SER A 45 -0.94 -14.73 3.81
C SER A 45 -1.05 -13.44 3.00
N SER A 46 -1.27 -12.30 3.66
CA SER A 46 -1.50 -11.01 2.98
C SER A 46 -0.24 -10.17 2.84
N VAL A 47 0.82 -10.48 3.60
CA VAL A 47 2.06 -9.70 3.64
C VAL A 47 3.24 -10.60 3.29
N PHE A 48 3.88 -10.35 2.17
CA PHE A 48 5.11 -11.06 1.81
C PHE A 48 6.35 -10.35 2.40
N SER A 49 7.44 -11.09 2.56
CA SER A 49 8.71 -10.50 3.00
C SER A 49 9.43 -9.86 1.83
N ILE A 50 9.96 -8.67 2.05
CA ILE A 50 10.80 -8.01 1.05
C ILE A 50 12.20 -8.60 1.13
N PRO A 51 12.76 -9.10 0.03
CA PRO A 51 14.13 -9.61 0.01
C PRO A 51 15.16 -8.48 0.02
N GLU A 52 16.43 -8.85 0.30
CA GLU A 52 17.57 -7.96 0.12
C GLU A 52 17.68 -7.50 -1.33
N LYS A 53 18.26 -6.32 -1.55
CA LYS A 53 18.34 -5.66 -2.87
C LYS A 53 18.98 -6.56 -3.93
N GLU A 54 20.06 -7.24 -3.56
CA GLU A 54 20.84 -8.13 -4.43
C GLU A 54 20.03 -9.32 -4.94
N ARG A 55 19.04 -9.77 -4.16
CA ARG A 55 18.14 -10.88 -4.56
C ARG A 55 17.23 -10.52 -5.72
N PHE A 56 16.91 -9.25 -5.90
CA PHE A 56 16.14 -8.79 -7.05
C PHE A 56 16.94 -8.75 -8.38
N GLU A 57 18.25 -8.86 -8.30
CA GLU A 57 19.14 -8.88 -9.46
C GLU A 57 19.29 -10.29 -10.04
N VAL A 58 18.92 -11.33 -9.26
CA VAL A 58 18.97 -12.73 -9.69
C VAL A 58 17.70 -13.06 -10.47
N PRO A 59 17.79 -13.61 -11.70
CA PRO A 59 16.63 -14.05 -12.45
C PRO A 59 15.77 -15.05 -11.67
N PHE A 60 14.45 -14.92 -11.75
CA PHE A 60 13.54 -15.79 -10.99
C PHE A 60 13.73 -17.28 -11.31
N ALA A 61 14.03 -17.60 -12.58
CA ALA A 61 14.29 -18.96 -13.03
C ALA A 61 15.54 -19.60 -12.39
N GLU A 62 16.49 -18.81 -11.89
CA GLU A 62 17.70 -19.27 -11.24
C GLU A 62 17.53 -19.49 -9.73
N GLY A 63 16.30 -19.43 -9.23
CA GLY A 63 15.96 -19.80 -7.87
C GLY A 63 16.47 -18.82 -6.80
N GLY A 64 16.42 -17.52 -7.06
CA GLY A 64 16.90 -16.46 -6.16
C GLY A 64 16.27 -16.41 -4.75
N GLY A 65 15.40 -17.38 -4.42
CA GLY A 65 14.80 -17.50 -3.08
C GLY A 65 13.80 -16.41 -2.74
N ILE A 66 13.25 -15.71 -3.75
CA ILE A 66 12.22 -14.69 -3.58
C ILE A 66 10.86 -15.21 -4.04
N SER A 67 9.78 -14.69 -3.45
CA SER A 67 8.44 -15.05 -3.88
C SER A 67 8.15 -14.51 -5.29
N ALA A 68 7.28 -15.19 -6.05
CA ALA A 68 6.84 -14.71 -7.36
C ALA A 68 6.21 -13.30 -7.27
N GLN A 69 5.52 -13.00 -6.16
CA GLN A 69 4.96 -11.68 -5.92
C GLN A 69 6.05 -10.62 -5.73
N ALA A 70 7.08 -10.90 -4.93
CA ALA A 70 8.19 -9.97 -4.74
C ALA A 70 8.93 -9.73 -6.07
N HIS A 71 9.17 -10.78 -6.85
CA HIS A 71 9.80 -10.64 -8.16
C HIS A 71 8.97 -9.79 -9.14
N ALA A 72 7.66 -10.01 -9.20
CA ALA A 72 6.76 -9.23 -10.06
C ALA A 72 6.71 -7.73 -9.68
N LEU A 73 7.02 -7.40 -8.43
CA LEU A 73 7.05 -6.03 -7.93
C LEU A 73 8.45 -5.41 -7.91
N ALA A 74 9.49 -6.14 -8.31
CA ALA A 74 10.89 -5.71 -8.18
C ALA A 74 11.17 -4.31 -8.72
N ASP A 75 10.73 -4.04 -9.95
CA ASP A 75 10.95 -2.73 -10.59
C ASP A 75 10.19 -1.61 -9.87
N ARG A 76 8.95 -1.89 -9.44
CA ARG A 76 8.14 -0.93 -8.69
C ARG A 76 8.77 -0.62 -7.32
N ILE A 77 9.25 -1.63 -6.61
CA ILE A 77 9.93 -1.47 -5.32
C ILE A 77 11.20 -0.62 -5.48
N ARG A 78 12.03 -0.90 -6.51
CA ARG A 78 13.23 -0.09 -6.81
C ARG A 78 12.87 1.36 -7.07
N HIS A 79 11.90 1.59 -7.93
CA HIS A 79 11.49 2.93 -8.33
C HIS A 79 10.92 3.72 -7.15
N VAL A 80 9.97 3.15 -6.41
CA VAL A 80 9.31 3.82 -5.28
C VAL A 80 10.30 4.05 -4.12
N THR A 81 11.23 3.12 -3.88
CA THR A 81 12.28 3.31 -2.87
C THR A 81 13.17 4.51 -3.21
N ALA A 82 13.56 4.66 -4.48
CA ALA A 82 14.34 5.82 -4.93
C ALA A 82 13.56 7.13 -4.78
N LEU A 83 12.28 7.13 -5.13
CA LEU A 83 11.41 8.29 -4.96
C LEU A 83 11.24 8.68 -3.49
N ALA A 84 10.99 7.72 -2.62
CA ALA A 84 10.83 7.97 -1.19
C ALA A 84 12.13 8.49 -0.54
N ALA A 85 13.28 8.10 -1.07
CA ALA A 85 14.57 8.66 -0.66
C ALA A 85 14.69 10.16 -1.00
N ALA A 86 14.17 10.58 -2.15
CA ALA A 86 14.21 11.96 -2.61
C ALA A 86 13.06 12.82 -2.04
N ASP A 87 11.90 12.22 -1.78
CA ASP A 87 10.69 12.93 -1.34
C ASP A 87 10.10 12.32 -0.06
N LYS A 88 10.22 13.03 1.04
CA LYS A 88 9.77 12.60 2.37
C LYS A 88 8.25 12.56 2.54
N ARG A 89 7.47 12.95 1.54
CA ARG A 89 6.00 12.87 1.56
C ARG A 89 5.50 11.44 1.36
N PHE A 90 6.34 10.55 0.77
CA PHE A 90 5.98 9.16 0.54
C PHE A 90 5.78 8.39 1.84
N ARG A 91 4.72 7.60 1.86
CA ARG A 91 4.36 6.67 2.93
C ARG A 91 3.95 5.35 2.31
N GLU A 92 4.64 4.28 2.69
CA GLU A 92 4.16 2.94 2.38
C GLU A 92 2.89 2.66 3.17
N VAL A 93 1.90 2.12 2.50
CA VAL A 93 0.61 1.73 3.05
C VAL A 93 0.31 0.31 2.65
N HIS A 94 -0.33 -0.44 3.52
CA HIS A 94 -0.89 -1.76 3.19
C HIS A 94 -2.41 -1.70 3.35
N PRO A 95 -3.19 -1.78 2.28
CA PRO A 95 -4.65 -1.58 2.32
C PRO A 95 -5.38 -2.44 3.35
N GLU A 96 -5.00 -3.72 3.49
CA GLU A 96 -5.63 -4.59 4.49
C GLU A 96 -5.35 -4.15 5.93
N VAL A 97 -4.19 -3.53 6.21
CA VAL A 97 -3.91 -2.91 7.51
C VAL A 97 -4.83 -1.72 7.73
N CYS A 98 -5.01 -0.88 6.70
CA CYS A 98 -5.92 0.27 6.76
C CYS A 98 -7.37 -0.16 7.01
N PHE A 99 -7.86 -1.17 6.29
CA PHE A 99 -9.22 -1.68 6.50
C PHE A 99 -9.38 -2.30 7.90
N THR A 100 -8.35 -2.99 8.39
CA THR A 100 -8.36 -3.52 9.76
C THR A 100 -8.41 -2.38 10.78
N ALA A 101 -7.66 -1.29 10.55
CA ALA A 101 -7.71 -0.10 11.40
C ALA A 101 -9.06 0.61 11.34
N MET A 102 -9.66 0.77 10.14
CA MET A 102 -11.03 1.29 9.97
C MET A 102 -12.07 0.43 10.72
N ASN A 103 -11.79 -0.85 10.94
CA ASN A 103 -12.63 -1.81 11.65
C ASN A 103 -12.22 -1.98 13.12
N ASP A 104 -11.72 -0.92 13.75
CA ASP A 104 -11.30 -0.92 15.17
C ASP A 104 -10.27 -2.02 15.48
N MET A 105 -9.29 -2.22 14.62
CA MET A 105 -8.23 -3.23 14.68
C MET A 105 -8.76 -4.69 14.66
N LYS A 106 -9.98 -4.91 14.19
CA LYS A 106 -10.55 -6.24 14.01
C LYS A 106 -10.38 -6.68 12.57
N ARG A 107 -9.89 -7.89 12.35
CA ARG A 107 -9.74 -8.46 11.01
C ARG A 107 -11.07 -8.51 10.28
N LEU A 108 -11.04 -8.29 8.98
CA LEU A 108 -12.23 -8.38 8.13
C LEU A 108 -12.71 -9.83 8.02
N LYS A 109 -14.01 -9.99 7.91
CA LYS A 109 -14.65 -11.30 7.86
C LYS A 109 -14.49 -11.99 6.51
N PHE A 110 -14.54 -11.23 5.43
CA PHE A 110 -14.57 -11.76 4.08
C PHE A 110 -13.28 -11.46 3.31
N ARG A 111 -12.90 -12.40 2.43
CA ARG A 111 -11.76 -12.22 1.52
C ARG A 111 -12.01 -11.06 0.57
N LYS A 112 -10.98 -10.25 0.27
CA LYS A 112 -11.13 -9.01 -0.52
C LYS A 112 -11.77 -9.22 -1.90
N LYS A 113 -11.47 -10.33 -2.57
CA LYS A 113 -12.01 -10.68 -3.90
C LYS A 113 -13.42 -11.30 -3.88
N SER A 114 -14.05 -11.43 -2.72
CA SER A 114 -15.44 -11.89 -2.63
C SER A 114 -16.41 -10.71 -2.61
N ALA A 115 -17.66 -10.93 -3.00
CA ALA A 115 -18.70 -9.90 -2.89
C ALA A 115 -18.84 -9.37 -1.46
N GLY A 116 -18.87 -10.28 -0.46
CA GLY A 116 -18.90 -9.88 0.94
C GLY A 116 -17.72 -9.01 1.34
N GLY A 117 -16.51 -9.34 0.87
CA GLY A 117 -15.31 -8.55 1.11
C GLY A 117 -15.36 -7.16 0.48
N ALA A 118 -15.89 -7.05 -0.73
CA ALA A 118 -16.08 -5.76 -1.40
C ALA A 118 -17.07 -4.88 -0.64
N PHE A 119 -18.24 -5.42 -0.26
CA PHE A 119 -19.25 -4.67 0.49
C PHE A 119 -18.77 -4.28 1.90
N GLU A 120 -18.02 -5.14 2.58
CA GLU A 120 -17.43 -4.85 3.88
C GLU A 120 -16.48 -3.64 3.79
N ARG A 121 -15.58 -3.61 2.81
CA ARG A 121 -14.64 -2.50 2.59
C ARG A 121 -15.34 -1.21 2.16
N LEU A 122 -16.31 -1.29 1.25
CA LEU A 122 -17.13 -0.14 0.87
C LEU A 122 -17.87 0.46 2.08
N GLY A 123 -18.41 -0.40 2.96
CA GLY A 123 -19.06 0.03 4.19
C GLY A 123 -18.11 0.76 5.14
N LEU A 124 -16.88 0.24 5.30
CA LEU A 124 -15.85 0.87 6.12
C LEU A 124 -15.41 2.23 5.52
N LEU A 125 -15.12 2.30 4.24
CA LEU A 125 -14.77 3.55 3.56
C LEU A 125 -15.86 4.61 3.76
N ARG A 126 -17.14 4.23 3.57
CA ARG A 126 -18.27 5.13 3.79
C ARG A 126 -18.35 5.62 5.23
N LYS A 127 -18.18 4.73 6.22
CA LYS A 127 -18.14 5.08 7.65
C LYS A 127 -17.05 6.12 7.95
N HIS A 128 -15.94 6.07 7.22
CA HIS A 128 -14.81 6.99 7.35
C HIS A 128 -14.83 8.16 6.35
N GLY A 129 -15.98 8.47 5.75
CA GLY A 129 -16.20 9.65 4.93
C GLY A 129 -15.77 9.52 3.47
N ILE A 130 -15.36 8.32 3.02
CA ILE A 130 -15.02 8.07 1.61
C ILE A 130 -16.18 7.36 0.93
N ASN A 131 -16.88 8.10 0.06
CA ASN A 131 -17.97 7.56 -0.74
C ASN A 131 -17.51 7.33 -2.18
N ILE A 132 -17.55 6.07 -2.62
CA ILE A 132 -17.25 5.70 -4.00
C ILE A 132 -18.58 5.66 -4.77
N ASP A 133 -18.76 6.63 -5.66
CA ASP A 133 -19.92 6.72 -6.53
C ASP A 133 -19.49 6.28 -7.95
N PRO A 134 -20.05 5.17 -8.47
CA PRO A 134 -19.74 4.69 -9.81
C PRO A 134 -19.92 5.75 -10.90
N GLY A 135 -20.89 6.65 -10.74
CA GLY A 135 -21.18 7.73 -11.69
C GLY A 135 -20.08 8.79 -11.80
N THR A 136 -19.15 8.84 -10.83
CA THR A 136 -18.08 9.84 -10.79
C THR A 136 -16.69 9.28 -11.06
N LEU A 137 -16.57 7.97 -11.31
CA LEU A 137 -15.27 7.30 -11.47
C LEU A 137 -14.57 7.61 -12.81
N GLY A 138 -15.31 7.98 -13.86
CA GLY A 138 -14.71 8.20 -15.18
C GLY A 138 -13.91 6.98 -15.66
N ALA A 139 -12.68 7.18 -16.12
CA ALA A 139 -11.80 6.10 -16.57
C ALA A 139 -11.47 5.09 -15.47
N ALA A 140 -11.47 5.48 -14.20
CA ALA A 140 -11.24 4.57 -13.08
C ALA A 140 -12.33 3.50 -12.90
N ALA A 141 -13.49 3.64 -13.57
CA ALA A 141 -14.54 2.62 -13.59
C ALA A 141 -14.11 1.31 -14.31
N THR A 142 -13.02 1.33 -15.05
CA THR A 142 -12.52 0.17 -15.81
C THR A 142 -11.55 -0.71 -15.03
N ILE A 143 -11.05 -0.24 -13.88
CA ILE A 143 -10.11 -1.01 -13.05
C ILE A 143 -10.86 -2.04 -12.18
N PRO A 144 -10.19 -3.11 -11.73
CA PRO A 144 -10.75 -4.04 -10.76
C PRO A 144 -11.22 -3.33 -9.49
N LEU A 145 -12.35 -3.79 -8.95
CA LEU A 145 -12.92 -3.15 -7.75
C LEU A 145 -11.99 -3.23 -6.54
N ASP A 146 -11.26 -4.32 -6.38
CA ASP A 146 -10.28 -4.47 -5.29
C ASP A 146 -9.15 -3.44 -5.39
N ASP A 147 -8.65 -3.14 -6.59
CA ASP A 147 -7.62 -2.11 -6.79
C ASP A 147 -8.15 -0.70 -6.47
N LEU A 148 -9.41 -0.42 -6.83
CA LEU A 148 -10.06 0.85 -6.48
C LEU A 148 -10.22 1.00 -4.96
N LEU A 149 -10.62 -0.07 -4.26
CA LEU A 149 -10.75 -0.08 -2.81
C LEU A 149 -9.40 0.09 -2.11
N ASP A 150 -8.36 -0.56 -2.62
CA ASP A 150 -6.99 -0.44 -2.10
C ASP A 150 -6.48 1.01 -2.27
N ALA A 151 -6.70 1.64 -3.42
CA ALA A 151 -6.38 3.04 -3.65
C ALA A 151 -7.13 3.98 -2.69
N ALA A 152 -8.40 3.70 -2.43
CA ALA A 152 -9.22 4.48 -1.49
C ALA A 152 -8.71 4.34 -0.04
N ALA A 153 -8.24 3.16 0.36
CA ALA A 153 -7.62 2.94 1.67
C ALA A 153 -6.29 3.73 1.81
N CYS A 154 -5.47 3.76 0.74
CA CYS A 154 -4.27 4.60 0.70
C CYS A 154 -4.63 6.09 0.85
N ALA A 155 -5.65 6.58 0.12
CA ALA A 155 -6.11 7.96 0.21
C ALA A 155 -6.60 8.32 1.62
N TRP A 156 -7.30 7.40 2.29
CA TRP A 156 -7.70 7.57 3.69
C TRP A 156 -6.51 7.81 4.61
N THR A 157 -5.46 6.96 4.53
CA THR A 157 -4.25 7.13 5.32
C THR A 157 -3.54 8.45 5.00
N ALA A 158 -3.40 8.82 3.72
CA ALA A 158 -2.77 10.07 3.32
C ALA A 158 -3.51 11.32 3.85
N SER A 159 -4.82 11.25 3.99
CA SER A 159 -5.65 12.35 4.49
C SER A 159 -5.51 12.58 6.00
N ARG A 160 -5.11 11.59 6.77
CA ARG A 160 -5.06 11.63 8.23
C ARG A 160 -3.82 12.35 8.74
N ARG A 161 -3.99 13.22 9.73
CA ARG A 161 -2.88 13.87 10.46
C ARG A 161 -2.32 12.96 11.55
N ASP A 162 -3.14 12.08 12.08
CA ASP A 162 -2.89 11.14 13.18
C ASP A 162 -2.59 9.72 12.69
N ALA A 163 -2.18 9.56 11.42
CA ALA A 163 -1.78 8.26 10.89
C ALA A 163 -0.65 7.64 11.74
N VAL A 164 -0.82 6.39 12.09
CA VAL A 164 0.11 5.60 12.90
C VAL A 164 0.94 4.70 11.98
N SER A 165 2.10 4.26 12.46
CA SER A 165 2.98 3.37 11.69
C SER A 165 3.18 2.01 12.36
N LEU A 166 3.52 1.02 11.57
CA LEU A 166 4.02 -0.27 11.99
C LEU A 166 5.47 -0.44 11.48
N PRO A 167 6.47 -0.52 12.38
CA PRO A 167 6.39 -0.30 13.82
C PRO A 167 6.11 1.16 14.19
N ALA A 168 5.77 1.41 15.45
CA ALA A 168 5.65 2.75 16.04
C ALA A 168 6.60 2.85 17.24
N PRO A 169 7.67 3.69 17.22
CA PRO A 169 8.05 4.56 16.08
C PRO A 169 8.54 3.80 14.85
N PRO A 170 8.59 4.43 13.67
CA PRO A 170 9.16 3.82 12.47
C PRO A 170 10.60 3.36 12.66
N GLU A 171 10.96 2.22 12.07
CA GLU A 171 12.36 1.84 11.89
C GLU A 171 13.06 2.85 10.96
N ILE A 172 14.30 3.24 11.27
CA ILE A 172 15.07 4.15 10.41
C ILE A 172 16.19 3.36 9.75
N ARG A 173 16.21 3.35 8.42
CA ARG A 173 17.29 2.79 7.60
C ARG A 173 17.80 3.84 6.62
N ASP A 174 19.09 4.08 6.60
CA ASP A 174 19.73 5.09 5.74
C ASP A 174 19.05 6.47 5.82
N GLY A 175 18.62 6.85 7.03
CA GLY A 175 17.92 8.10 7.28
C GLY A 175 16.47 8.17 6.78
N GLN A 176 15.91 7.02 6.36
CA GLN A 176 14.52 6.90 5.89
C GLN A 176 13.65 6.12 6.87
N PRO A 177 12.40 6.52 7.08
CA PRO A 177 11.45 5.71 7.82
C PRO A 177 11.03 4.48 6.98
N VAL A 178 11.25 3.30 7.54
CA VAL A 178 10.77 2.02 7.01
C VAL A 178 9.61 1.59 7.88
N ALA A 179 8.40 1.76 7.38
CA ALA A 179 7.17 1.48 8.12
C ALA A 179 5.97 1.38 7.19
N ILE A 180 4.95 0.63 7.60
CA ILE A 180 3.62 0.61 6.98
C ILE A 180 2.71 1.55 7.77
N TRP A 181 2.14 2.55 7.09
CA TRP A 181 1.27 3.57 7.69
C TRP A 181 -0.22 3.24 7.52
N TYR A 182 -1.05 3.65 8.50
CA TYR A 182 -2.51 3.46 8.47
C TYR A 182 -3.27 4.50 9.29
#